data_00268298e2e1f9b2e58f8f79bc756936
#
_entry.id   00268298e2e1f9b2e58f8f79bc756936
#
_cell.length_a   1.000
_cell.length_b   1.000
_cell.length_c   1.000
_cell.angle_alpha   90.00
_cell.angle_beta   90.00
_cell.angle_gamma   90.00
#
_symmetry.space_group_name_H-M   'P 1'
#
loop_
_entity.id
_entity.type
_entity.pdbx_description
1 polymer ?
#
loop_
_entity_poly.entity_id
_entity_poly.type
_entity_poly.pdbx_seq_one_letter_code
_entity_poly.pdbx_strand_id
1 'polypeptide(L)'
;IMKNLFLLKQKDVFQNFPDHKSLDNVLSSVYDSYYKDWPQHIIIDRGPVLTEGNLMLMQNYFKQPFKCIVLLRDLMDVLASYIKWYTENADAFINKLGNTDEEKLTYLMKDDGSIAKELKAIQNSLNYQHLCCYIKYDDLVINPEPEIKKIYQLIDEPYYPHKFENLQQLNINGIGYDDTVLGKDMHTIKSTIQKMPNPYKDRIPKVIREKYEHIKF
;
A
#
# COMPACT_ATOMS: atom_id res chain seq x y z
N ILE A 1 -9.18 9.43 10.74
CA ILE A 1 -9.43 10.12 12.04
C ILE A 1 -8.10 10.37 12.75
N MET A 2 -7.30 9.37 13.10
CA MET A 2 -6.02 9.53 13.83
C MET A 2 -5.08 10.56 13.21
N LYS A 3 -4.86 10.49 11.89
CA LYS A 3 -4.01 11.47 11.18
C LYS A 3 -4.50 12.90 11.36
N ASN A 4 -5.80 13.13 11.28
CA ASN A 4 -6.36 14.48 11.44
C ASN A 4 -6.23 14.98 12.88
N LEU A 5 -6.45 14.12 13.87
CA LEU A 5 -6.26 14.45 15.29
C LEU A 5 -4.80 14.78 15.59
N PHE A 6 -3.87 13.99 15.03
CA PHE A 6 -2.44 14.25 15.18
C PHE A 6 -2.01 15.57 14.54
N LEU A 7 -2.50 15.87 13.32
CA LEU A 7 -2.23 17.15 12.65
C LEU A 7 -2.81 18.34 13.41
N LEU A 8 -3.99 18.18 14.02
CA LEU A 8 -4.60 19.20 14.86
C LEU A 8 -3.75 19.46 16.10
N LYS A 9 -3.25 18.40 16.76
CA LYS A 9 -2.32 18.54 17.89
C LYS A 9 -1.06 19.30 17.50
N GLN A 10 -0.44 18.96 16.37
CA GLN A 10 0.78 19.62 15.89
C GLN A 10 0.60 21.11 15.56
N LYS A 11 -0.63 21.51 15.21
CA LYS A 11 -0.94 22.89 14.84
C LYS A 11 -1.47 23.75 16.00
N ASP A 12 -1.46 23.22 17.22
CA ASP A 12 -2.03 23.87 18.41
C ASP A 12 -3.46 24.42 18.20
N VAL A 13 -4.23 23.73 17.34
CA VAL A 13 -5.60 24.19 16.99
C VAL A 13 -6.55 24.07 18.17
N PHE A 14 -6.20 23.29 19.19
CA PHE A 14 -6.99 23.11 20.40
C PHE A 14 -6.52 24.02 21.54
N GLN A 15 -6.45 25.31 21.29
CA GLN A 15 -6.11 26.30 22.36
C GLN A 15 -7.03 26.23 23.59
N ASN A 16 -8.25 25.69 23.43
CA ASN A 16 -9.22 25.51 24.51
C ASN A 16 -9.20 24.10 25.11
N PHE A 17 -8.35 23.18 24.61
CA PHE A 17 -8.16 21.89 25.24
C PHE A 17 -6.95 21.99 26.18
N PRO A 18 -7.20 22.00 27.49
CA PRO A 18 -6.15 22.23 28.48
C PRO A 18 -5.15 21.10 28.58
N ASP A 19 -5.36 19.98 27.85
CA ASP A 19 -4.60 18.76 28.10
C ASP A 19 -4.31 17.98 26.80
N HIS A 20 -3.11 18.23 26.24
CA HIS A 20 -2.56 17.42 25.14
C HIS A 20 -2.49 15.93 25.50
N LYS A 21 -2.39 15.58 26.80
CA LYS A 21 -2.36 14.20 27.28
C LYS A 21 -3.68 13.48 27.02
N SER A 22 -4.81 14.17 27.13
CA SER A 22 -6.12 13.58 26.78
C SER A 22 -6.20 13.22 25.30
N LEU A 23 -5.65 14.05 24.41
CA LEU A 23 -5.60 13.76 22.98
C LEU A 23 -4.64 12.60 22.69
N ASP A 24 -3.50 12.53 23.36
CA ASP A 24 -2.57 11.40 23.27
C ASP A 24 -3.21 10.08 23.73
N ASN A 25 -4.00 10.11 24.78
CA ASN A 25 -4.77 8.96 25.25
C ASN A 25 -5.79 8.48 24.20
N VAL A 26 -6.51 9.42 23.59
CA VAL A 26 -7.45 9.09 22.50
C VAL A 26 -6.71 8.45 21.32
N LEU A 27 -5.61 9.05 20.87
CA LEU A 27 -4.80 8.54 19.77
C LEU A 27 -4.26 7.12 20.04
N SER A 28 -3.76 6.88 21.24
CA SER A 28 -3.24 5.57 21.66
C SER A 28 -4.35 4.52 21.79
N SER A 29 -5.56 4.92 22.18
CA SER A 29 -6.67 3.99 22.43
C SER A 29 -7.43 3.59 21.18
N VAL A 30 -7.37 4.37 20.09
CA VAL A 30 -8.14 4.09 18.85
C VAL A 30 -7.79 2.72 18.28
N TYR A 31 -6.50 2.42 18.14
CA TYR A 31 -6.04 1.16 17.56
C TYR A 31 -6.34 -0.02 18.49
N ASP A 32 -5.97 0.11 19.75
CA ASP A 32 -6.21 -0.93 20.76
C ASP A 32 -7.71 -1.26 20.87
N SER A 33 -8.58 -0.24 20.82
CA SER A 33 -10.02 -0.43 20.89
C SER A 33 -10.61 -1.07 19.63
N TYR A 34 -10.07 -0.74 18.45
CA TYR A 34 -10.56 -1.29 17.19
C TYR A 34 -10.27 -2.79 17.07
N TYR A 35 -9.08 -3.23 17.49
CA TYR A 35 -8.66 -4.63 17.37
C TYR A 35 -8.87 -5.47 18.64
N LYS A 36 -9.40 -4.87 19.72
CA LYS A 36 -9.51 -5.47 21.04
C LYS A 36 -10.13 -6.87 21.06
N ASP A 37 -11.18 -7.04 20.25
CA ASP A 37 -11.98 -8.27 20.24
C ASP A 37 -11.63 -9.19 19.06
N TRP A 38 -10.56 -8.90 18.34
CA TRP A 38 -10.08 -9.74 17.27
C TRP A 38 -9.30 -10.94 17.84
N PRO A 39 -9.65 -12.19 17.47
CA PRO A 39 -9.00 -13.38 18.02
C PRO A 39 -7.60 -13.63 17.45
N GLN A 40 -7.22 -12.94 16.36
CA GLN A 40 -5.96 -13.14 15.68
C GLN A 40 -4.83 -12.42 16.43
N HIS A 41 -3.71 -13.11 16.67
CA HIS A 41 -2.53 -12.51 17.28
C HIS A 41 -1.66 -11.74 16.26
N ILE A 42 -1.84 -12.00 14.95
CA ILE A 42 -1.21 -11.25 13.87
C ILE A 42 -2.31 -10.59 13.03
N ILE A 43 -2.17 -9.29 12.85
CA ILE A 43 -3.08 -8.49 12.04
C ILE A 43 -2.26 -7.89 10.90
N ILE A 44 -2.72 -8.15 9.67
CA ILE A 44 -2.13 -7.55 8.47
C ILE A 44 -3.09 -6.48 7.98
N ASP A 45 -2.61 -5.24 7.96
CA ASP A 45 -3.36 -4.11 7.45
C ASP A 45 -2.64 -3.52 6.23
N ARG A 46 -3.42 -2.95 5.30
CA ARG A 46 -2.92 -2.32 4.09
C ARG A 46 -2.99 -0.81 4.22
N GLY A 47 -1.85 -0.14 4.08
CA GLY A 47 -1.86 1.31 4.11
C GLY A 47 -0.51 1.93 3.75
N PRO A 48 -0.47 3.23 3.46
CA PRO A 48 0.76 3.97 3.17
C PRO A 48 1.52 4.27 4.47
N VAL A 49 1.91 3.22 5.19
CA VAL A 49 2.49 3.31 6.54
C VAL A 49 3.81 4.05 6.56
N LEU A 50 4.62 3.88 5.51
CA LEU A 50 6.00 4.38 5.47
C LEU A 50 6.13 5.85 5.04
N THR A 51 5.02 6.59 4.90
CA THR A 51 5.11 8.05 4.85
C THR A 51 5.56 8.57 6.21
N GLU A 52 6.37 9.62 6.22
CA GLU A 52 6.95 10.17 7.46
C GLU A 52 5.90 10.41 8.56
N GLY A 53 4.77 11.07 8.21
CA GLY A 53 3.72 11.36 9.18
C GLY A 53 3.00 10.11 9.72
N ASN A 54 2.82 9.07 8.90
CA ASN A 54 2.20 7.82 9.36
C ASN A 54 3.15 7.01 10.24
N LEU A 55 4.43 6.98 9.87
CA LEU A 55 5.44 6.28 10.67
C LEU A 55 5.59 6.92 12.06
N MET A 56 5.64 8.25 12.13
CA MET A 56 5.64 8.98 13.42
C MET A 56 4.39 8.66 14.25
N LEU A 57 3.22 8.59 13.62
CA LEU A 57 1.99 8.19 14.30
C LEU A 57 2.10 6.79 14.90
N MET A 58 2.59 5.84 14.11
CA MET A 58 2.75 4.46 14.59
C MET A 58 3.77 4.38 15.73
N GLN A 59 4.94 4.98 15.58
CA GLN A 59 5.96 4.96 16.63
C GLN A 59 5.52 5.60 17.93
N ASN A 60 4.71 6.66 17.89
CA ASN A 60 4.29 7.39 19.07
C ASN A 60 3.06 6.80 19.77
N TYR A 61 2.16 6.18 19.01
CA TYR A 61 0.83 5.82 19.53
C TYR A 61 0.49 4.33 19.45
N PHE A 62 1.27 3.52 18.70
CA PHE A 62 1.09 2.08 18.72
C PHE A 62 1.87 1.49 19.89
N LYS A 63 1.17 0.77 20.74
CA LYS A 63 1.77 0.06 21.88
C LYS A 63 2.35 -1.29 21.48
N GLN A 64 1.85 -1.86 20.39
CA GLN A 64 2.29 -3.14 19.85
C GLN A 64 3.42 -2.95 18.84
N PRO A 65 4.40 -3.87 18.78
CA PRO A 65 5.41 -3.85 17.76
C PRO A 65 4.75 -4.01 16.38
N PHE A 66 5.23 -3.28 15.41
CA PHE A 66 4.76 -3.38 14.02
C PHE A 66 5.92 -3.65 13.07
N LYS A 67 5.62 -4.29 11.97
CA LYS A 67 6.54 -4.56 10.87
C LYS A 67 5.90 -4.12 9.56
N CYS A 68 6.72 -3.86 8.55
CA CYS A 68 6.26 -3.39 7.26
C CYS A 68 6.72 -4.33 6.15
N ILE A 69 5.80 -4.76 5.31
CA ILE A 69 6.12 -5.46 4.07
C ILE A 69 6.11 -4.42 2.96
N VAL A 70 7.24 -4.23 2.30
CA VAL A 70 7.42 -3.27 1.20
C VAL A 70 7.44 -4.04 -0.11
N LEU A 71 6.36 -3.97 -0.86
CA LEU A 71 6.27 -4.62 -2.16
C LEU A 71 6.87 -3.71 -3.24
N LEU A 72 7.95 -4.15 -3.87
CA LEU A 72 8.68 -3.44 -4.92
C LEU A 72 8.28 -3.98 -6.29
N ARG A 73 7.97 -3.09 -7.23
CA ARG A 73 7.64 -3.46 -8.60
C ARG A 73 8.26 -2.47 -9.58
N ASP A 74 8.66 -2.96 -10.77
CA ASP A 74 9.14 -2.07 -11.85
C ASP A 74 8.16 -0.92 -12.09
N LEU A 75 8.66 0.31 -12.08
CA LEU A 75 7.81 1.49 -12.16
C LEU A 75 7.05 1.56 -13.49
N MET A 76 7.68 1.10 -14.60
CA MET A 76 6.98 1.07 -15.89
C MET A 76 5.82 0.07 -15.88
N ASP A 77 5.94 -1.05 -15.15
CA ASP A 77 4.84 -1.99 -15.00
C ASP A 77 3.71 -1.42 -14.11
N VAL A 78 4.05 -0.61 -13.11
CA VAL A 78 3.07 0.11 -12.29
C VAL A 78 2.32 1.13 -13.15
N LEU A 79 3.03 1.97 -13.92
CA LEU A 79 2.42 2.97 -14.80
C LEU A 79 1.51 2.31 -15.87
N ALA A 80 1.97 1.21 -16.47
CA ALA A 80 1.17 0.44 -17.41
C ALA A 80 -0.09 -0.15 -16.77
N SER A 81 -0.04 -0.54 -15.50
CA SER A 81 -1.23 -1.01 -14.77
C SER A 81 -2.24 0.11 -14.54
N TYR A 82 -1.79 1.33 -14.30
CA TYR A 82 -2.68 2.50 -14.25
C TYR A 82 -3.31 2.81 -15.60
N ILE A 83 -2.54 2.73 -16.71
CA ILE A 83 -3.08 2.90 -18.07
C ILE A 83 -4.18 1.87 -18.33
N LYS A 84 -3.93 0.59 -18.01
CA LYS A 84 -4.95 -0.46 -18.09
C LYS A 84 -6.19 -0.07 -17.30
N TRP A 85 -6.02 0.26 -16.01
CA TRP A 85 -7.12 0.57 -15.11
C TRP A 85 -8.04 1.68 -15.67
N TYR A 86 -7.49 2.85 -16.02
CA TYR A 86 -8.34 3.94 -16.49
C TYR A 86 -8.85 3.76 -17.92
N THR A 87 -8.24 2.88 -18.72
CA THR A 87 -8.73 2.54 -20.05
C THR A 87 -9.93 1.60 -19.95
N GLU A 88 -9.88 0.62 -19.05
CA GLU A 88 -10.93 -0.37 -18.86
C GLU A 88 -12.07 0.12 -17.95
N ASN A 89 -11.88 1.24 -17.25
CA ASN A 89 -12.85 1.82 -16.32
C ASN A 89 -13.13 3.30 -16.68
N ALA A 90 -14.18 3.54 -17.45
CA ALA A 90 -14.52 4.88 -17.94
C ALA A 90 -14.74 5.88 -16.77
N ASP A 91 -15.30 5.41 -15.65
CA ASP A 91 -15.60 6.23 -14.46
C ASP A 91 -14.39 6.43 -13.55
N ALA A 92 -13.21 5.87 -13.85
CA ALA A 92 -12.01 6.08 -13.08
C ALA A 92 -11.74 7.58 -12.89
N PHE A 93 -11.55 8.03 -11.66
CA PHE A 93 -11.39 9.45 -11.33
C PHE A 93 -10.26 10.12 -12.12
N ILE A 94 -9.21 9.37 -12.46
CA ILE A 94 -8.06 9.85 -13.24
C ILE A 94 -8.46 10.32 -14.63
N ASN A 95 -9.56 9.80 -15.19
CA ASN A 95 -10.10 10.23 -16.50
C ASN A 95 -10.63 11.67 -16.46
N LYS A 96 -10.88 12.22 -15.28
CA LYS A 96 -11.27 13.63 -15.05
C LYS A 96 -10.06 14.56 -14.91
N LEU A 97 -8.84 14.03 -14.78
CA LEU A 97 -7.62 14.76 -14.48
C LEU A 97 -6.72 14.99 -15.70
N GLY A 98 -7.07 14.40 -16.85
CA GLY A 98 -6.35 14.57 -18.10
C GLY A 98 -7.02 13.82 -19.24
N ASN A 99 -6.75 14.25 -20.48
CA ASN A 99 -7.28 13.66 -21.68
C ASN A 99 -6.32 12.65 -22.33
N THR A 100 -5.02 12.79 -22.07
CA THR A 100 -3.97 11.94 -22.63
C THR A 100 -3.32 11.07 -21.57
N ASP A 101 -2.66 9.99 -21.97
CA ASP A 101 -1.88 9.15 -21.07
C ASP A 101 -0.75 9.97 -20.39
N GLU A 102 -0.14 10.91 -21.11
CA GLU A 102 0.91 11.77 -20.58
C GLU A 102 0.40 12.66 -19.45
N GLU A 103 -0.73 13.33 -19.63
CA GLU A 103 -1.33 14.19 -18.59
C GLU A 103 -1.70 13.38 -17.35
N LYS A 104 -2.32 12.22 -17.53
CA LYS A 104 -2.72 11.34 -16.43
C LYS A 104 -1.53 10.79 -15.65
N LEU A 105 -0.51 10.29 -16.35
CA LEU A 105 0.69 9.77 -15.71
C LEU A 105 1.50 10.90 -15.06
N THR A 106 1.58 12.07 -15.67
CA THR A 106 2.21 13.25 -15.05
C THR A 106 1.50 13.61 -13.73
N TYR A 107 0.16 13.55 -13.71
CA TYR A 107 -0.60 13.79 -12.49
C TYR A 107 -0.26 12.78 -11.38
N LEU A 108 -0.15 11.49 -11.70
CA LEU A 108 0.21 10.45 -10.73
C LEU A 108 1.64 10.60 -10.19
N MET A 109 2.53 11.14 -11.02
CA MET A 109 3.96 11.32 -10.72
C MET A 109 4.33 12.70 -10.17
N LYS A 110 3.40 13.65 -10.10
CA LYS A 110 3.69 14.96 -9.44
C LYS A 110 3.90 14.78 -7.94
N ASP A 111 4.51 15.76 -7.28
CA ASP A 111 4.94 15.65 -5.86
C ASP A 111 3.88 15.17 -4.87
N ASP A 112 2.62 15.54 -5.07
CA ASP A 112 1.47 15.12 -4.27
C ASP A 112 0.67 13.98 -4.92
N GLY A 113 1.13 13.45 -6.05
CA GLY A 113 0.53 12.33 -6.76
C GLY A 113 0.68 11.01 -6.01
N SER A 114 -0.22 10.07 -6.29
CA SER A 114 -0.26 8.80 -5.56
C SER A 114 1.03 7.99 -5.74
N ILE A 115 1.55 7.88 -6.98
CA ILE A 115 2.76 7.10 -7.25
C ILE A 115 4.01 7.79 -6.67
N ALA A 116 4.12 9.11 -6.81
CA ALA A 116 5.25 9.84 -6.23
C ALA A 116 5.29 9.71 -4.70
N LYS A 117 4.14 9.73 -4.03
CA LYS A 117 4.07 9.48 -2.58
C LYS A 117 4.53 8.08 -2.20
N GLU A 118 4.15 7.06 -2.97
CA GLU A 118 4.62 5.69 -2.73
C GLU A 118 6.13 5.56 -2.94
N LEU A 119 6.68 6.18 -3.99
CA LEU A 119 8.13 6.21 -4.21
C LEU A 119 8.88 6.90 -3.06
N LYS A 120 8.36 8.02 -2.57
CA LYS A 120 8.90 8.71 -1.38
C LYS A 120 8.80 7.84 -0.14
N ALA A 121 7.70 7.11 0.04
CA ALA A 121 7.53 6.18 1.16
C ALA A 121 8.53 5.01 1.09
N ILE A 122 8.76 4.43 -0.09
CA ILE A 122 9.78 3.41 -0.30
C ILE A 122 11.17 3.97 0.03
N GLN A 123 11.51 5.16 -0.46
CA GLN A 123 12.77 5.82 -0.17
C GLN A 123 12.94 6.09 1.34
N ASN A 124 11.89 6.58 2.00
CA ASN A 124 11.89 6.81 3.45
C ASN A 124 12.07 5.51 4.24
N SER A 125 11.53 4.38 3.75
CA SER A 125 11.66 3.08 4.41
C SER A 125 13.11 2.63 4.60
N LEU A 126 14.03 3.10 3.77
CA LEU A 126 15.46 2.79 3.88
C LEU A 126 16.09 3.29 5.20
N ASN A 127 15.47 4.28 5.85
CA ASN A 127 15.87 4.74 7.19
C ASN A 127 15.37 3.81 8.31
N TYR A 128 14.50 2.85 7.98
CA TYR A 128 13.80 1.98 8.93
C TYR A 128 13.87 0.50 8.51
N GLN A 129 15.00 0.09 7.92
CA GLN A 129 15.17 -1.26 7.37
C GLN A 129 14.91 -2.37 8.39
N HIS A 130 15.21 -2.14 9.68
CA HIS A 130 14.95 -3.08 10.77
C HIS A 130 13.46 -3.38 11.01
N LEU A 131 12.56 -2.55 10.48
CA LEU A 131 11.11 -2.74 10.51
C LEU A 131 10.57 -3.32 9.20
N CYS A 132 11.38 -3.41 8.13
CA CYS A 132 10.91 -3.64 6.79
C CYS A 132 11.41 -4.97 6.22
N CYS A 133 10.51 -5.68 5.52
CA CYS A 133 10.84 -6.75 4.58
C CYS A 133 10.56 -6.27 3.15
N TYR A 134 11.56 -6.29 2.31
CA TYR A 134 11.44 -5.89 0.91
C TYR A 134 11.19 -7.10 0.03
N ILE A 135 10.05 -7.11 -0.66
CA ILE A 135 9.64 -8.19 -1.55
C ILE A 135 9.53 -7.64 -2.97
N LYS A 136 10.30 -8.20 -3.89
CA LYS A 136 10.14 -7.89 -5.31
C LYS A 136 8.94 -8.64 -5.88
N TYR A 137 8.05 -7.92 -6.53
CA TYR A 137 6.86 -8.51 -7.14
C TYR A 137 7.18 -9.64 -8.10
N ASP A 138 8.22 -9.47 -8.93
CA ASP A 138 8.61 -10.48 -9.90
C ASP A 138 9.10 -11.77 -9.23
N ASP A 139 9.90 -11.66 -8.18
CA ASP A 139 10.36 -12.80 -7.40
C ASP A 139 9.20 -13.51 -6.71
N LEU A 140 8.29 -12.72 -6.12
CA LEU A 140 7.09 -13.25 -5.47
C LEU A 140 6.17 -14.03 -6.41
N VAL A 141 6.02 -13.58 -7.67
CA VAL A 141 5.13 -14.27 -8.62
C VAL A 141 5.82 -15.43 -9.34
N ILE A 142 7.13 -15.44 -9.43
CA ILE A 142 7.90 -16.54 -10.04
C ILE A 142 8.15 -17.67 -9.04
N ASN A 143 8.54 -17.32 -7.82
CA ASN A 143 8.84 -18.28 -6.77
C ASN A 143 8.37 -17.74 -5.41
N PRO A 144 7.07 -17.87 -5.09
CA PRO A 144 6.45 -17.22 -3.95
C PRO A 144 6.95 -17.72 -2.59
N GLU A 145 7.28 -18.98 -2.44
CA GLU A 145 7.60 -19.58 -1.14
C GLU A 145 8.80 -18.94 -0.43
N PRO A 146 9.96 -18.73 -1.06
CA PRO A 146 11.07 -18.03 -0.43
C PRO A 146 10.73 -16.59 -0.01
N GLU A 147 9.95 -15.89 -0.83
CA GLU A 147 9.55 -14.52 -0.53
C GLU A 147 8.60 -14.45 0.68
N ILE A 148 7.65 -15.36 0.76
CA ILE A 148 6.76 -15.47 1.93
C ILE A 148 7.54 -15.87 3.19
N LYS A 149 8.53 -16.77 3.09
CA LYS A 149 9.42 -17.12 4.23
C LYS A 149 10.15 -15.91 4.81
N LYS A 150 10.56 -14.94 3.99
CA LYS A 150 11.17 -13.68 4.48
C LYS A 150 10.21 -12.89 5.37
N ILE A 151 8.91 -12.90 5.03
CA ILE A 151 7.88 -12.24 5.85
C ILE A 151 7.76 -12.92 7.21
N TYR A 152 7.70 -14.25 7.25
CA TYR A 152 7.65 -15.00 8.50
C TYR A 152 8.87 -14.76 9.38
N GLN A 153 10.05 -14.68 8.78
CA GLN A 153 11.29 -14.31 9.48
C GLN A 153 11.24 -12.90 10.07
N LEU A 154 10.66 -11.94 9.32
CA LEU A 154 10.52 -10.55 9.82
C LEU A 154 9.62 -10.45 11.05
N ILE A 155 8.53 -11.22 11.07
CA ILE A 155 7.54 -11.19 12.16
C ILE A 155 7.86 -12.19 13.30
N ASP A 156 8.98 -12.92 13.15
CA ASP A 156 9.44 -13.94 14.13
C ASP A 156 8.41 -15.05 14.38
N GLU A 157 7.78 -15.52 13.29
CA GLU A 157 6.77 -16.58 13.34
C GLU A 157 7.23 -17.84 12.61
N PRO A 158 6.80 -19.03 13.05
CA PRO A 158 7.03 -20.27 12.32
C PRO A 158 6.37 -20.23 10.94
N TYR A 159 7.11 -20.64 9.91
CA TYR A 159 6.56 -20.68 8.56
C TYR A 159 5.37 -21.63 8.48
N TYR A 160 4.24 -21.12 7.99
CA TYR A 160 3.08 -21.91 7.63
C TYR A 160 3.11 -22.21 6.12
N PRO A 161 3.02 -23.49 5.70
CA PRO A 161 3.00 -23.86 4.27
C PRO A 161 1.78 -23.29 3.55
N HIS A 162 2.01 -22.41 2.59
CA HIS A 162 0.96 -21.83 1.77
C HIS A 162 0.73 -22.62 0.50
N LYS A 163 -0.52 -22.57 0.00
CA LYS A 163 -0.86 -23.05 -1.35
C LYS A 163 -0.72 -21.88 -2.31
N PHE A 164 -0.08 -22.11 -3.45
CA PHE A 164 0.12 -21.09 -4.50
C PHE A 164 -0.64 -21.42 -5.79
N GLU A 165 -1.36 -22.54 -5.78
CA GLU A 165 -2.21 -23.03 -6.84
C GLU A 165 -3.60 -23.35 -6.31
N ASN A 166 -4.59 -23.39 -7.21
CA ASN A 166 -5.99 -23.62 -6.87
C ASN A 166 -6.53 -22.65 -5.82
N LEU A 167 -6.08 -21.39 -5.93
CA LEU A 167 -6.51 -20.31 -5.06
C LEU A 167 -7.99 -20.00 -5.32
N GLN A 168 -8.72 -19.75 -4.24
CA GLN A 168 -10.13 -19.42 -4.30
C GLN A 168 -10.37 -18.00 -3.81
N GLN A 169 -11.41 -17.37 -4.34
CA GLN A 169 -11.86 -16.07 -3.85
C GLN A 169 -12.28 -16.21 -2.38
N LEU A 170 -11.77 -15.32 -1.53
CA LEU A 170 -12.15 -15.29 -0.13
C LEU A 170 -13.60 -14.84 0.02
N ASN A 171 -14.30 -15.57 0.89
CA ASN A 171 -15.62 -15.21 1.36
C ASN A 171 -15.52 -14.98 2.87
N ILE A 172 -15.68 -13.73 3.31
CA ILE A 172 -15.57 -13.37 4.72
C ILE A 172 -16.99 -13.18 5.27
N ASN A 173 -17.36 -14.00 6.25
CA ASN A 173 -18.70 -13.95 6.86
C ASN A 173 -19.87 -14.08 5.86
N GLY A 174 -19.68 -14.89 4.81
CA GLY A 174 -20.70 -15.06 3.77
C GLY A 174 -20.73 -13.95 2.72
N ILE A 175 -19.86 -12.93 2.83
CA ILE A 175 -19.76 -11.83 1.89
C ILE A 175 -18.54 -12.05 1.01
N GLY A 176 -18.77 -12.22 -0.30
CA GLY A 176 -17.70 -12.25 -1.28
C GLY A 176 -17.01 -10.89 -1.34
N TYR A 177 -15.69 -10.90 -1.50
CA TYR A 177 -14.95 -9.64 -1.71
C TYR A 177 -15.41 -8.98 -3.00
N ASP A 178 -15.92 -7.78 -2.90
CA ASP A 178 -16.38 -6.96 -4.02
C ASP A 178 -15.62 -5.62 -4.02
N ASP A 179 -14.87 -5.38 -5.07
CA ASP A 179 -14.12 -4.15 -5.29
C ASP A 179 -14.59 -3.37 -6.54
N THR A 180 -15.81 -3.64 -7.01
CA THR A 180 -16.41 -2.99 -8.19
C THR A 180 -16.42 -1.46 -8.07
N VAL A 181 -16.40 -0.93 -6.84
CA VAL A 181 -16.24 0.51 -6.55
C VAL A 181 -14.92 1.07 -7.08
N LEU A 182 -13.86 0.24 -7.12
CA LEU A 182 -12.53 0.63 -7.59
C LEU A 182 -12.31 0.33 -9.08
N GLY A 183 -13.15 -0.53 -9.66
CA GLY A 183 -13.07 -0.95 -11.04
C GLY A 183 -13.38 -2.45 -11.20
N LYS A 184 -13.73 -2.86 -12.40
CA LYS A 184 -14.10 -4.24 -12.69
C LYS A 184 -12.88 -5.16 -12.55
N ASP A 185 -13.03 -6.25 -11.80
CA ASP A 185 -12.06 -7.35 -11.65
C ASP A 185 -10.65 -6.92 -11.18
N MET A 186 -10.52 -5.81 -10.46
CA MET A 186 -9.20 -5.28 -10.06
C MET A 186 -8.47 -6.19 -9.08
N HIS A 187 -9.18 -6.77 -8.12
CA HIS A 187 -8.60 -7.60 -7.06
C HIS A 187 -9.16 -9.03 -7.04
N THR A 188 -9.73 -9.48 -8.15
CA THR A 188 -10.18 -10.86 -8.28
C THR A 188 -9.00 -11.81 -8.15
N ILE A 189 -9.08 -12.74 -7.19
CA ILE A 189 -8.05 -13.75 -6.97
C ILE A 189 -8.01 -14.69 -8.17
N LYS A 190 -6.85 -14.80 -8.79
CA LYS A 190 -6.60 -15.79 -9.85
C LYS A 190 -6.34 -17.15 -9.21
N SER A 191 -6.66 -18.24 -9.92
CA SER A 191 -6.46 -19.61 -9.42
C SER A 191 -4.98 -19.97 -9.20
N THR A 192 -4.08 -19.26 -9.87
CA THR A 192 -2.62 -19.45 -9.77
C THR A 192 -1.91 -18.11 -9.68
N ILE A 193 -0.77 -18.10 -8.96
CA ILE A 193 0.13 -16.97 -8.95
C ILE A 193 0.97 -17.03 -10.22
N GLN A 194 0.88 -15.98 -11.05
CA GLN A 194 1.66 -15.88 -12.28
C GLN A 194 1.88 -14.44 -12.69
N LYS A 195 3.00 -14.19 -13.36
CA LYS A 195 3.25 -12.89 -13.97
C LYS A 195 2.32 -12.70 -15.17
N MET A 196 1.51 -11.67 -15.14
CA MET A 196 0.62 -11.34 -16.25
C MET A 196 1.33 -10.37 -17.19
N PRO A 197 1.30 -10.62 -18.52
CA PRO A 197 1.78 -9.66 -19.49
C PRO A 197 0.97 -8.37 -19.38
N ASN A 198 1.63 -7.24 -19.54
CA ASN A 198 0.97 -5.95 -19.53
C ASN A 198 1.14 -5.24 -20.89
N PRO A 199 0.20 -5.42 -21.83
CA PRO A 199 0.30 -4.84 -23.17
C PRO A 199 0.24 -3.30 -23.17
N TYR A 200 -0.20 -2.70 -22.07
CA TYR A 200 -0.27 -1.24 -21.94
C TYR A 200 1.10 -0.59 -21.69
N LYS A 201 2.16 -1.38 -21.50
CA LYS A 201 3.53 -0.86 -21.32
C LYS A 201 4.00 -0.06 -22.52
N ASP A 202 3.59 -0.43 -23.73
CA ASP A 202 3.94 0.28 -24.98
C ASP A 202 3.22 1.63 -25.11
N ARG A 203 2.15 1.85 -24.37
CA ARG A 203 1.42 3.12 -24.33
C ARG A 203 2.04 4.18 -23.42
N ILE A 204 3.05 3.83 -22.63
CA ILE A 204 3.73 4.81 -21.78
C ILE A 204 4.42 5.84 -22.68
N PRO A 205 4.06 7.14 -22.58
CA PRO A 205 4.63 8.18 -23.42
C PRO A 205 6.15 8.25 -23.26
N LYS A 206 6.83 8.54 -24.37
CA LYS A 206 8.31 8.58 -24.42
C LYS A 206 8.87 9.53 -23.36
N VAL A 207 8.29 10.71 -23.19
CA VAL A 207 8.70 11.71 -22.20
C VAL A 207 8.65 11.18 -20.75
N ILE A 208 7.61 10.39 -20.42
CA ILE A 208 7.45 9.75 -19.12
C ILE A 208 8.50 8.64 -18.95
N ARG A 209 8.69 7.83 -19.98
CA ARG A 209 9.69 6.75 -19.97
C ARG A 209 11.09 7.29 -19.75
N GLU A 210 11.55 8.25 -20.55
CA GLU A 210 12.87 8.85 -20.45
C GLU A 210 13.13 9.50 -19.09
N LYS A 211 12.09 10.09 -18.50
CA LYS A 211 12.19 10.75 -17.19
C LYS A 211 12.30 9.78 -16.03
N TYR A 212 11.66 8.60 -16.10
CA TYR A 212 11.48 7.75 -14.91
C TYR A 212 12.02 6.30 -15.06
N GLU A 213 12.44 5.85 -16.26
CA GLU A 213 12.93 4.47 -16.47
C GLU A 213 14.21 4.11 -15.70
N HIS A 214 14.92 5.13 -15.21
CA HIS A 214 16.11 4.95 -14.38
C HIS A 214 15.78 4.51 -12.95
N ILE A 215 14.52 4.65 -12.50
CA ILE A 215 14.08 4.20 -11.18
C ILE A 215 13.90 2.69 -11.21
N LYS A 216 14.79 1.98 -10.53
CA LYS A 216 14.81 0.51 -10.42
C LYS A 216 14.83 0.09 -8.95
N PHE A 217 14.22 -1.07 -8.66
CA PHE A 217 14.15 -1.67 -7.34
C PHE A 217 14.80 -3.05 -7.29
#